data_2f114792d48b318b67b1a287855cd3d4
#
_entry.id   2f114792d48b318b67b1a287855cd3d4
#
_cell.length_a   1.000
_cell.length_b   1.000
_cell.length_c   1.000
_cell.angle_alpha   90.00
_cell.angle_beta   90.00
_cell.angle_gamma   90.00
#
_symmetry.space_group_name_H-M   'P 1'
#
loop_
_entity.id
_entity.type
_entity.pdbx_description
1 polymer ?
#
loop_
_entity_poly.entity_id
_entity_poly.type
_entity_poly.pdbx_seq_one_letter_code
_entity_poly.pdbx_strand_id
1 'polypeptide(L)'
;SAYDTTNYSTAYKELRKEWMSKFFLLIPVIVIVLCVLIAKGLRAAAKVNKRVAVSGEKHTFWKEVCYVFHVIFHPMDGFWDLKHEKRGSVRASFFFIALTILALFYRSVGAGYIMNPQENYTTIFLQILVVFVPLLLFAIANWCITTLFDGEGNFKDIFIACSYSLLPIVLTCIPATFLSNYAVTSEVDILKLIMTLGF
;
A
#
# COMPACT_ATOMS: atom_id res chain seq x y z
N SER A 1 -35.08 17.66 -10.51
CA SER A 1 -35.25 16.82 -9.31
C SER A 1 -33.91 16.38 -8.83
N ALA A 2 -33.41 17.03 -7.80
CA ALA A 2 -32.20 16.59 -7.15
C ALA A 2 -32.46 15.18 -6.59
N TYR A 3 -31.70 14.21 -7.01
CA TYR A 3 -31.63 12.90 -6.33
C TYR A 3 -31.23 13.18 -4.89
N ASP A 4 -32.15 12.97 -3.98
CA ASP A 4 -31.93 13.21 -2.56
C ASP A 4 -31.00 12.12 -2.00
N THR A 5 -29.70 12.41 -2.06
CA THR A 5 -28.65 11.51 -1.58
C THR A 5 -28.78 11.23 -0.08
N THR A 6 -29.49 12.09 0.66
CA THR A 6 -29.75 11.88 2.10
C THR A 6 -30.72 10.74 2.33
N ASN A 7 -31.77 10.61 1.53
CA ASN A 7 -32.73 9.50 1.61
C ASN A 7 -32.08 8.15 1.26
N TYR A 8 -31.23 8.12 0.21
CA TYR A 8 -30.50 6.91 -0.15
C TYR A 8 -29.54 6.49 0.97
N SER A 9 -28.78 7.45 1.54
CA SER A 9 -27.84 7.14 2.62
C SER A 9 -28.54 6.66 3.88
N THR A 10 -29.74 7.18 4.19
CA THR A 10 -30.54 6.77 5.34
C THR A 10 -31.10 5.36 5.16
N ALA A 11 -31.68 5.05 4.00
CA ALA A 11 -32.18 3.73 3.68
C ALA A 11 -31.06 2.67 3.70
N TYR A 12 -29.89 3.01 3.16
CA TYR A 12 -28.74 2.12 3.18
C TYR A 12 -28.20 1.88 4.61
N LYS A 13 -28.22 2.90 5.48
CA LYS A 13 -27.89 2.76 6.91
C LYS A 13 -28.83 1.80 7.63
N GLU A 14 -30.13 1.89 7.38
CA GLU A 14 -31.12 1.00 8.00
C GLU A 14 -30.92 -0.45 7.59
N LEU A 15 -30.79 -0.71 6.28
CA LEU A 15 -30.50 -2.05 5.76
C LEU A 15 -29.19 -2.62 6.33
N ARG A 16 -28.15 -1.79 6.40
CA ARG A 16 -26.86 -2.19 6.96
C ARG A 16 -26.94 -2.45 8.45
N LYS A 17 -27.72 -1.67 9.20
CA LYS A 17 -27.93 -1.85 10.64
C LYS A 17 -28.62 -3.19 10.92
N GLU A 18 -29.64 -3.58 10.14
CA GLU A 18 -30.29 -4.87 10.27
C GLU A 18 -29.31 -6.01 9.96
N TRP A 19 -28.53 -5.89 8.87
CA TRP A 19 -27.54 -6.89 8.50
C TRP A 19 -26.44 -7.01 9.56
N MET A 20 -25.92 -5.90 10.05
CA MET A 20 -24.90 -5.87 11.09
C MET A 20 -25.42 -6.44 12.43
N SER A 21 -26.67 -6.19 12.79
CA SER A 21 -27.24 -6.76 14.02
C SER A 21 -27.33 -8.30 14.00
N LYS A 22 -27.58 -8.87 12.80
CA LYS A 22 -27.62 -10.34 12.60
C LYS A 22 -26.22 -10.97 12.66
N PHE A 23 -25.21 -10.26 12.18
CA PHE A 23 -23.84 -10.79 12.06
C PHE A 23 -22.85 -10.14 13.02
N PHE A 24 -23.34 -9.37 14.00
CA PHE A 24 -22.51 -8.62 14.93
C PHE A 24 -21.44 -9.47 15.62
N LEU A 25 -21.77 -10.69 16.02
CA LEU A 25 -20.84 -11.62 16.67
C LEU A 25 -19.82 -12.24 15.69
N LEU A 26 -20.14 -12.29 14.38
CA LEU A 26 -19.21 -12.83 13.38
C LEU A 26 -18.11 -11.82 12.99
N ILE A 27 -18.39 -10.53 13.05
CA ILE A 27 -17.43 -9.49 12.68
C ILE A 27 -16.14 -9.56 13.53
N PRO A 28 -16.19 -9.57 14.88
CA PRO A 28 -14.98 -9.69 15.68
C PRO A 28 -14.24 -11.01 15.48
N VAL A 29 -14.97 -12.11 15.24
CA VAL A 29 -14.34 -13.40 14.94
C VAL A 29 -13.59 -13.34 13.61
N ILE A 30 -14.17 -12.77 12.56
CA ILE A 30 -13.50 -12.59 11.26
C ILE A 30 -12.26 -11.70 11.42
N VAL A 31 -12.35 -10.61 12.18
CA VAL A 31 -11.21 -9.71 12.43
C VAL A 31 -10.10 -10.45 13.18
N ILE A 32 -10.42 -11.22 14.22
CA ILE A 32 -9.44 -12.00 14.96
C ILE A 32 -8.78 -13.06 14.06
N VAL A 33 -9.55 -13.78 13.26
CA VAL A 33 -9.02 -14.77 12.31
C VAL A 33 -8.11 -14.10 11.28
N LEU A 34 -8.50 -12.95 10.74
CA LEU A 34 -7.68 -12.18 9.82
C LEU A 34 -6.37 -11.73 10.47
N CYS A 35 -6.41 -11.19 11.69
CA CYS A 35 -5.22 -10.80 12.44
C CYS A 35 -4.29 -11.99 12.71
N VAL A 36 -4.85 -13.15 13.06
CA VAL A 36 -4.07 -14.38 13.28
C VAL A 36 -3.44 -14.88 11.98
N LEU A 37 -4.18 -14.83 10.86
CA LEU A 37 -3.65 -15.21 9.54
C LEU A 37 -2.53 -14.27 9.10
N ILE A 38 -2.70 -12.97 9.28
CA ILE A 38 -1.65 -11.97 9.01
C ILE A 38 -0.43 -12.26 9.89
N ALA A 39 -0.61 -12.43 11.20
CA ALA A 39 0.48 -12.71 12.13
C ALA A 39 1.22 -14.02 11.81
N LYS A 40 0.49 -15.08 11.40
CA LYS A 40 1.10 -16.33 10.93
C LYS A 40 1.84 -16.16 9.61
N GLY A 41 1.26 -15.43 8.67
CA GLY A 41 1.90 -15.09 7.39
C GLY A 41 3.21 -14.34 7.61
N LEU A 42 3.21 -13.34 8.48
CA LEU A 42 4.39 -12.56 8.85
C LEU A 42 5.48 -13.42 9.52
N ARG A 43 5.10 -14.29 10.45
CA ARG A 43 6.04 -15.22 11.08
C ARG A 43 6.62 -16.23 10.08
N ALA A 44 5.81 -16.71 9.14
CA ALA A 44 6.27 -17.57 8.06
C ALA A 44 7.24 -16.85 7.13
N ALA A 45 6.94 -15.61 6.74
CA ALA A 45 7.82 -14.77 5.94
C ALA A 45 9.16 -14.49 6.66
N ALA A 46 9.11 -14.14 7.95
CA ALA A 46 10.32 -13.93 8.78
C ALA A 46 11.17 -15.21 8.89
N LYS A 47 10.53 -16.38 9.02
CA LYS A 47 11.23 -17.67 9.08
C LYS A 47 11.89 -18.03 7.74
N VAL A 48 11.25 -17.73 6.63
CA VAL A 48 11.81 -17.90 5.27
C VAL A 48 13.00 -16.96 5.07
N ASN A 49 12.88 -15.68 5.47
CA ASN A 49 13.97 -14.70 5.39
C ASN A 49 15.19 -15.13 6.19
N LYS A 50 15.00 -15.65 7.42
CA LYS A 50 16.12 -16.15 8.25
C LYS A 50 16.83 -17.34 7.62
N ARG A 51 16.12 -18.24 6.92
CA ARG A 51 16.72 -19.36 6.20
C ARG A 51 17.49 -18.91 4.96
N VAL A 52 17.04 -17.88 4.28
CA VAL A 52 17.69 -17.32 3.07
C VAL A 52 19.00 -16.61 3.43
N ALA A 53 19.04 -15.93 4.58
CA ALA A 53 20.26 -15.29 5.08
C ALA A 53 21.42 -16.27 5.29
N VAL A 54 21.12 -17.52 5.66
CA VAL A 54 22.12 -18.57 5.94
C VAL A 54 22.58 -19.31 4.68
N SER A 55 21.80 -19.28 3.59
CA SER A 55 21.95 -20.23 2.47
C SER A 55 22.75 -19.72 1.28
N GLY A 56 23.12 -18.43 1.19
CA GLY A 56 23.89 -17.89 0.04
C GLY A 56 23.26 -18.10 -1.35
N GLU A 57 22.01 -18.55 -1.43
CA GLU A 57 21.29 -18.89 -2.64
C GLU A 57 20.89 -17.65 -3.46
N LYS A 58 20.88 -17.80 -4.79
CA LYS A 58 20.38 -16.80 -5.73
C LYS A 58 18.98 -16.35 -5.32
N HIS A 59 18.82 -15.04 -5.13
CA HIS A 59 17.55 -14.43 -4.76
C HIS A 59 16.50 -14.68 -5.85
N THR A 60 15.49 -15.47 -5.53
CA THR A 60 14.33 -15.65 -6.40
C THR A 60 13.45 -14.40 -6.31
N PHE A 61 12.89 -13.93 -7.43
CA PHE A 61 12.03 -12.73 -7.52
C PHE A 61 10.93 -12.68 -6.41
N TRP A 62 10.28 -13.80 -6.13
CA TRP A 62 9.27 -13.88 -5.07
C TRP A 62 9.84 -13.65 -3.66
N LYS A 63 11.07 -14.06 -3.40
CA LYS A 63 11.75 -13.79 -2.12
C LYS A 63 12.03 -12.30 -1.96
N GLU A 64 12.41 -11.60 -3.03
CA GLU A 64 12.65 -10.16 -3.06
C GLU A 64 11.35 -9.38 -2.85
N VAL A 65 10.25 -9.81 -3.47
CA VAL A 65 8.92 -9.21 -3.28
C VAL A 65 8.40 -9.44 -1.86
N CYS A 66 8.52 -10.65 -1.31
CA CYS A 66 8.09 -10.94 0.06
C CYS A 66 8.93 -10.21 1.12
N TYR A 67 10.16 -9.83 0.78
CA TYR A 67 11.05 -9.11 1.70
C TYR A 67 10.50 -7.72 2.08
N VAL A 68 9.67 -7.12 1.25
CA VAL A 68 9.03 -5.82 1.52
C VAL A 68 8.21 -5.82 2.82
N PHE A 69 7.56 -6.94 3.17
CA PHE A 69 6.85 -7.06 4.43
C PHE A 69 7.79 -6.97 5.63
N HIS A 70 9.02 -7.49 5.50
CA HIS A 70 10.01 -7.31 6.55
C HIS A 70 10.43 -5.84 6.70
N VAL A 71 10.63 -5.14 5.58
CA VAL A 71 10.97 -3.71 5.57
C VAL A 71 9.87 -2.84 6.24
N ILE A 72 8.59 -3.16 6.03
CA ILE A 72 7.48 -2.42 6.66
C ILE A 72 7.47 -2.55 8.18
N PHE A 73 7.70 -3.77 8.70
CA PHE A 73 7.61 -4.02 10.15
C PHE A 73 8.91 -3.71 10.90
N HIS A 74 10.05 -3.75 10.20
CA HIS A 74 11.37 -3.46 10.74
C HIS A 74 12.12 -2.52 9.78
N PRO A 75 11.70 -1.24 9.68
CA PRO A 75 12.24 -0.35 8.65
C PRO A 75 13.75 -0.12 8.79
N MET A 76 14.26 0.05 9.99
CA MET A 76 15.70 0.29 10.21
C MET A 76 16.54 -0.89 9.74
N ASP A 77 16.21 -2.10 10.20
CA ASP A 77 16.94 -3.32 9.80
C ASP A 77 16.70 -3.66 8.34
N GLY A 78 15.45 -3.47 7.87
CA GLY A 78 15.07 -3.75 6.50
C GLY A 78 15.81 -2.90 5.46
N PHE A 79 15.93 -1.59 5.69
CA PHE A 79 16.69 -0.72 4.79
C PHE A 79 18.21 -0.94 4.91
N TRP A 80 18.70 -1.28 6.09
CA TRP A 80 20.10 -1.67 6.29
C TRP A 80 20.45 -2.93 5.47
N ASP A 81 19.61 -3.96 5.54
CA ASP A 81 19.77 -5.21 4.79
C ASP A 81 19.65 -5.00 3.27
N LEU A 82 18.76 -4.09 2.81
CA LEU A 82 18.64 -3.74 1.40
C LEU A 82 19.97 -3.20 0.84
N LYS A 83 20.67 -2.37 1.63
CA LYS A 83 21.97 -1.79 1.25
C LYS A 83 23.10 -2.81 1.35
N HIS A 84 23.25 -3.49 2.50
CA HIS A 84 24.44 -4.30 2.81
C HIS A 84 24.33 -5.74 2.31
N GLU A 85 23.17 -6.37 2.42
CA GLU A 85 22.93 -7.74 1.98
C GLU A 85 22.36 -7.84 0.55
N LYS A 86 22.15 -6.70 -0.12
CA LYS A 86 21.63 -6.60 -1.51
C LYS A 86 20.38 -7.45 -1.74
N ARG A 87 19.51 -7.54 -0.72
CA ARG A 87 18.27 -8.32 -0.77
C ARG A 87 17.19 -7.72 -1.66
N GLY A 88 17.31 -6.44 -2.01
CA GLY A 88 16.44 -5.77 -2.97
C GLY A 88 16.96 -5.87 -4.40
N SER A 89 16.04 -5.89 -5.36
CA SER A 89 16.39 -5.84 -6.76
C SER A 89 15.66 -4.74 -7.52
N VAL A 90 16.30 -4.26 -8.59
CA VAL A 90 15.67 -3.28 -9.50
C VAL A 90 14.39 -3.86 -10.14
N ARG A 91 14.34 -5.18 -10.35
CA ARG A 91 13.14 -5.85 -10.88
C ARG A 91 11.96 -5.74 -9.92
N ALA A 92 12.20 -6.00 -8.63
CA ALA A 92 11.18 -5.84 -7.59
C ALA A 92 10.76 -4.37 -7.43
N SER A 93 11.68 -3.41 -7.58
CA SER A 93 11.38 -1.98 -7.57
C SER A 93 10.38 -1.59 -8.65
N PHE A 94 10.61 -1.98 -9.89
CA PHE A 94 9.66 -1.74 -10.98
C PHE A 94 8.31 -2.41 -10.74
N PHE A 95 8.30 -3.60 -10.15
CA PHE A 95 7.06 -4.27 -9.76
C PHE A 95 6.26 -3.45 -8.74
N PHE A 96 6.91 -2.90 -7.69
CA PHE A 96 6.23 -2.07 -6.69
C PHE A 96 5.73 -0.74 -7.27
N ILE A 97 6.51 -0.11 -8.14
CA ILE A 97 6.09 1.10 -8.86
C ILE A 97 4.84 0.80 -9.70
N ALA A 98 4.86 -0.28 -10.50
CA ALA A 98 3.72 -0.68 -11.32
C ALA A 98 2.48 -1.02 -10.46
N LEU A 99 2.68 -1.72 -9.34
CA LEU A 99 1.62 -2.05 -8.40
C LEU A 99 1.00 -0.79 -7.78
N THR A 100 1.82 0.21 -7.45
CA THR A 100 1.35 1.50 -6.91
C THR A 100 0.56 2.27 -7.97
N ILE A 101 1.04 2.33 -9.20
CA ILE A 101 0.31 2.96 -10.32
C ILE A 101 -1.05 2.29 -10.53
N LEU A 102 -1.10 0.96 -10.51
CA LEU A 102 -2.34 0.19 -10.62
C LEU A 102 -3.29 0.44 -9.45
N ALA A 103 -2.77 0.53 -8.22
CA ALA A 103 -3.58 0.83 -7.04
C ALA A 103 -4.20 2.23 -7.10
N LEU A 104 -3.43 3.24 -7.53
CA LEU A 104 -3.93 4.60 -7.70
C LEU A 104 -4.90 4.72 -8.88
N PHE A 105 -4.65 4.00 -9.97
CA PHE A 105 -5.59 3.90 -11.08
C PHE A 105 -6.89 3.23 -10.65
N TYR A 106 -6.82 2.12 -9.91
CA TYR A 106 -7.99 1.47 -9.32
C TYR A 106 -8.75 2.42 -8.41
N ARG A 107 -8.07 3.23 -7.60
CA ARG A 107 -8.70 4.28 -6.79
C ARG A 107 -9.45 5.29 -7.67
N SER A 108 -8.85 5.73 -8.77
CA SER A 108 -9.46 6.71 -9.67
C SER A 108 -10.76 6.21 -10.32
N VAL A 109 -10.81 4.93 -10.68
CA VAL A 109 -11.95 4.32 -11.39
C VAL A 109 -12.93 3.64 -10.42
N GLY A 110 -12.40 3.00 -9.38
CA GLY A 110 -13.16 2.15 -8.47
C GLY A 110 -13.65 2.83 -7.19
N ALA A 111 -13.34 4.12 -6.98
CA ALA A 111 -13.84 4.83 -5.80
C ALA A 111 -15.36 5.06 -5.91
N GLY A 112 -16.08 4.78 -4.80
CA GLY A 112 -17.52 4.99 -4.73
C GLY A 112 -17.90 6.46 -4.96
N TYR A 113 -19.11 6.69 -5.50
CA TYR A 113 -19.65 8.01 -5.84
C TYR A 113 -19.48 9.05 -4.73
N ILE A 114 -19.61 8.64 -3.48
CA ILE A 114 -19.49 9.53 -2.32
C ILE A 114 -18.04 10.07 -2.15
N MET A 115 -17.03 9.30 -2.56
CA MET A 115 -15.63 9.74 -2.52
C MET A 115 -15.18 10.46 -3.79
N ASN A 116 -15.79 10.17 -4.92
CA ASN A 116 -15.49 10.81 -6.21
C ASN A 116 -16.78 11.32 -6.88
N PRO A 117 -17.49 12.31 -6.29
CA PRO A 117 -18.79 12.77 -6.79
C PRO A 117 -18.70 13.47 -8.16
N GLN A 118 -17.52 13.89 -8.58
CA GLN A 118 -17.29 14.57 -9.86
C GLN A 118 -16.85 13.61 -10.97
N GLU A 119 -16.76 12.30 -10.67
CA GLU A 119 -16.28 11.28 -11.62
C GLU A 119 -14.99 11.67 -12.35
N ASN A 120 -14.07 12.28 -11.62
CA ASN A 120 -12.78 12.70 -12.14
C ASN A 120 -11.90 11.46 -12.41
N TYR A 121 -12.02 10.92 -13.62
CA TYR A 121 -11.18 9.81 -14.06
C TYR A 121 -9.82 10.32 -14.50
N THR A 122 -8.79 9.83 -13.87
CA THR A 122 -7.42 10.18 -14.22
C THR A 122 -6.89 9.20 -15.27
N THR A 123 -6.32 9.71 -16.35
CA THR A 123 -5.71 8.86 -17.36
C THR A 123 -4.54 8.08 -16.77
N ILE A 124 -4.37 6.81 -17.16
CA ILE A 124 -3.28 5.95 -16.68
C ILE A 124 -1.89 6.58 -16.90
N PHE A 125 -1.73 7.31 -18.00
CA PHE A 125 -0.49 8.04 -18.30
C PHE A 125 -0.18 9.12 -17.23
N LEU A 126 -1.19 9.86 -16.79
CA LEU A 126 -1.03 10.85 -15.74
C LEU A 126 -0.68 10.17 -14.40
N GLN A 127 -1.26 9.02 -14.09
CA GLN A 127 -0.92 8.25 -12.90
C GLN A 127 0.55 7.78 -12.90
N ILE A 128 1.05 7.36 -14.07
CA ILE A 128 2.47 7.02 -14.22
C ILE A 128 3.34 8.24 -13.88
N LEU A 129 3.02 9.41 -14.43
CA LEU A 129 3.77 10.63 -14.16
C LEU A 129 3.74 11.03 -12.68
N VAL A 130 2.55 10.98 -12.06
CA VAL A 130 2.35 11.35 -10.64
C VAL A 130 3.14 10.45 -9.67
N VAL A 131 3.35 9.19 -10.02
CA VAL A 131 4.13 8.27 -9.17
C VAL A 131 5.62 8.33 -9.52
N PHE A 132 5.94 8.24 -10.80
CA PHE A 132 7.32 8.04 -11.24
C PHE A 132 8.18 9.30 -11.12
N VAL A 133 7.62 10.47 -11.45
CA VAL A 133 8.36 11.74 -11.41
C VAL A 133 8.78 12.14 -9.99
N PRO A 134 7.88 12.18 -8.99
CA PRO A 134 8.28 12.49 -7.62
C PRO A 134 9.26 11.47 -7.03
N LEU A 135 9.06 10.17 -7.32
CA LEU A 135 9.97 9.12 -6.87
C LEU A 135 11.38 9.31 -7.44
N LEU A 136 11.48 9.60 -8.74
CA LEU A 136 12.76 9.86 -9.38
C LEU A 136 13.43 11.12 -8.82
N LEU A 137 12.70 12.23 -8.69
CA LEU A 137 13.21 13.47 -8.12
C LEU A 137 13.71 13.26 -6.69
N PHE A 138 12.96 12.52 -5.87
CA PHE A 138 13.37 12.20 -4.51
C PHE A 138 14.63 11.34 -4.48
N ALA A 139 14.72 10.30 -5.33
CA ALA A 139 15.89 9.45 -5.42
C ALA A 139 17.14 10.22 -5.89
N ILE A 140 16.99 11.12 -6.88
CA ILE A 140 18.08 11.97 -7.36
C ILE A 140 18.53 12.95 -6.26
N ALA A 141 17.58 13.61 -5.59
CA ALA A 141 17.90 14.56 -4.52
C ALA A 141 18.67 13.88 -3.37
N ASN A 142 18.19 12.70 -2.93
CA ASN A 142 18.90 11.92 -1.91
C ASN A 142 20.30 11.50 -2.37
N TRP A 143 20.43 11.07 -3.61
CA TRP A 143 21.73 10.69 -4.16
C TRP A 143 22.68 11.89 -4.23
N CYS A 144 22.22 13.06 -4.67
CA CYS A 144 23.01 14.28 -4.67
C CYS A 144 23.48 14.68 -3.25
N ILE A 145 22.57 14.62 -2.27
CA ILE A 145 22.91 14.92 -0.87
C ILE A 145 23.95 13.91 -0.36
N THR A 146 23.74 12.61 -0.60
CA THR A 146 24.66 11.58 -0.15
C THR A 146 26.06 11.76 -0.74
N THR A 147 26.17 12.13 -2.03
CA THR A 147 27.45 12.39 -2.69
C THR A 147 28.13 13.67 -2.17
N LEU A 148 27.37 14.70 -1.79
CA LEU A 148 27.93 15.92 -1.23
C LEU A 148 28.54 15.73 0.17
N PHE A 149 28.02 14.77 0.93
CA PHE A 149 28.50 14.45 2.29
C PHE A 149 29.44 13.23 2.34
N ASP A 150 30.10 12.91 1.22
CA ASP A 150 31.00 11.74 1.09
C ASP A 150 30.38 10.41 1.56
N GLY A 151 29.06 10.29 1.41
CA GLY A 151 28.32 9.11 1.79
C GLY A 151 28.47 7.97 0.76
N GLU A 152 28.45 6.72 1.22
CA GLU A 152 28.59 5.51 0.39
C GLU A 152 27.30 5.08 -0.31
N GLY A 153 26.32 5.96 -0.51
CA GLY A 153 25.03 5.63 -1.12
C GLY A 153 25.09 5.57 -2.65
N ASN A 154 24.84 4.39 -3.23
CA ASN A 154 24.65 4.25 -4.66
C ASN A 154 23.23 4.67 -5.07
N PHE A 155 23.07 5.34 -6.21
CA PHE A 155 21.75 5.69 -6.77
C PHE A 155 20.81 4.49 -6.86
N LYS A 156 21.34 3.31 -7.24
CA LYS A 156 20.57 2.07 -7.34
C LYS A 156 19.95 1.66 -6.00
N ASP A 157 20.71 1.74 -4.91
CA ASP A 157 20.24 1.32 -3.58
C ASP A 157 19.18 2.29 -3.05
N ILE A 158 19.37 3.60 -3.29
CA ILE A 158 18.38 4.63 -2.96
C ILE A 158 17.08 4.42 -3.76
N PHE A 159 17.18 4.15 -5.06
CA PHE A 159 16.02 3.89 -5.90
C PHE A 159 15.24 2.64 -5.46
N ILE A 160 15.94 1.57 -5.09
CA ILE A 160 15.33 0.35 -4.53
C ILE A 160 14.60 0.69 -3.23
N ALA A 161 15.25 1.38 -2.29
CA ALA A 161 14.67 1.75 -1.01
C ALA A 161 13.39 2.60 -1.19
N CYS A 162 13.43 3.63 -2.05
CA CYS A 162 12.28 4.48 -2.36
C CYS A 162 11.12 3.68 -2.96
N SER A 163 11.40 2.72 -3.82
CA SER A 163 10.36 1.89 -4.45
C SER A 163 9.70 0.95 -3.44
N TYR A 164 10.47 0.39 -2.51
CA TYR A 164 9.93 -0.47 -1.46
C TYR A 164 9.07 0.31 -0.46
N SER A 165 9.36 1.60 -0.24
CA SER A 165 8.56 2.48 0.62
C SER A 165 7.18 2.83 0.05
N LEU A 166 6.89 2.53 -1.22
CA LEU A 166 5.57 2.75 -1.82
C LEU A 166 4.50 1.72 -1.40
N LEU A 167 4.89 0.58 -0.81
CA LEU A 167 3.92 -0.46 -0.49
C LEU A 167 2.83 -0.05 0.52
N PRO A 168 3.05 0.78 1.55
CA PRO A 168 1.99 1.28 2.41
C PRO A 168 0.85 1.95 1.63
N ILE A 169 1.17 2.69 0.56
CA ILE A 169 0.17 3.32 -0.33
C ILE A 169 -0.75 2.26 -0.94
N VAL A 170 -0.18 1.16 -1.43
CA VAL A 170 -0.94 0.05 -2.01
C VAL A 170 -1.85 -0.60 -0.97
N LEU A 171 -1.29 -0.88 0.22
CA LEU A 171 -2.01 -1.54 1.31
C LEU A 171 -3.16 -0.71 1.87
N THR A 172 -3.06 0.60 1.83
CA THR A 172 -4.14 1.51 2.27
C THR A 172 -5.12 1.82 1.16
N CYS A 173 -4.64 2.06 -0.06
CA CYS A 173 -5.46 2.47 -1.20
C CYS A 173 -6.44 1.39 -1.65
N ILE A 174 -6.01 0.15 -1.79
CA ILE A 174 -6.85 -0.94 -2.30
C ILE A 174 -8.05 -1.21 -1.38
N PRO A 175 -7.86 -1.51 -0.07
CA PRO A 175 -8.98 -1.78 0.81
C PRO A 175 -9.86 -0.55 1.04
N ALA A 176 -9.29 0.66 1.13
CA ALA A 176 -10.07 1.88 1.31
C ALA A 176 -10.94 2.17 0.07
N THR A 177 -10.45 1.94 -1.14
CA THR A 177 -11.23 2.07 -2.37
C THR A 177 -12.36 1.03 -2.42
N PHE A 178 -12.08 -0.21 -2.04
CA PHE A 178 -13.11 -1.25 -1.96
C PHE A 178 -14.20 -0.88 -0.93
N LEU A 179 -13.81 -0.45 0.26
CA LEU A 179 -14.74 -0.04 1.31
C LEU A 179 -15.54 1.21 0.92
N SER A 180 -14.99 2.11 0.10
CA SER A 180 -15.67 3.33 -0.32
C SER A 180 -16.97 3.07 -1.08
N ASN A 181 -17.09 1.92 -1.75
CA ASN A 181 -18.31 1.52 -2.46
C ASN A 181 -19.46 1.14 -1.52
N TYR A 182 -19.13 0.78 -0.26
CA TYR A 182 -20.10 0.42 0.77
C TYR A 182 -20.23 1.47 1.86
N ALA A 183 -19.43 2.54 1.80
CA ALA A 183 -19.37 3.57 2.81
C ALA A 183 -20.58 4.50 2.73
N VAL A 184 -21.00 4.97 3.89
CA VAL A 184 -22.02 6.01 4.03
C VAL A 184 -21.35 7.37 4.22
N THR A 185 -22.04 8.47 3.89
CA THR A 185 -21.52 9.84 3.94
C THR A 185 -20.77 10.19 5.24
N SER A 186 -21.22 9.64 6.38
CA SER A 186 -20.58 9.85 7.68
C SER A 186 -19.26 9.09 7.88
N GLU A 187 -18.91 8.15 6.99
CA GLU A 187 -17.72 7.32 7.09
C GLU A 187 -16.62 7.74 6.11
N VAL A 188 -16.96 8.63 5.19
CA VAL A 188 -16.05 9.13 4.16
C VAL A 188 -14.80 9.79 4.76
N ASP A 189 -14.97 10.53 5.85
CA ASP A 189 -13.86 11.23 6.49
C ASP A 189 -12.87 10.26 7.12
N ILE A 190 -13.35 9.13 7.66
CA ILE A 190 -12.49 8.06 8.19
C ILE A 190 -11.72 7.40 7.04
N LEU A 191 -12.37 7.12 5.91
CA LEU A 191 -11.70 6.54 4.75
C LEU A 191 -10.66 7.49 4.15
N LYS A 192 -10.96 8.79 4.08
CA LYS A 192 -10.00 9.81 3.66
C LYS A 192 -8.79 9.86 4.59
N LEU A 193 -9.03 9.79 5.91
CA LEU A 193 -7.95 9.76 6.91
C LEU A 193 -7.05 8.52 6.72
N ILE A 194 -7.63 7.33 6.53
CA ILE A 194 -6.88 6.10 6.28
C ILE A 194 -6.02 6.24 5.02
N MET A 195 -6.59 6.80 3.95
CA MET A 195 -5.83 7.05 2.72
C MET A 195 -4.70 8.06 2.93
N THR A 196 -4.95 9.13 3.69
CA THR A 196 -3.92 10.15 3.97
C THR A 196 -2.77 9.60 4.81
N LEU A 197 -3.04 8.67 5.72
CA LEU A 197 -2.01 8.00 6.52
C LEU A 197 -1.14 7.04 5.69
N GLY A 198 -1.64 6.59 4.53
CA GLY A 198 -0.88 5.74 3.61
C GLY A 198 0.05 6.50 2.67
N PHE A 199 -0.14 7.80 2.54
CA PHE A 199 0.68 8.70 1.71
C PHE A 199 1.74 9.41 2.56
#